data_b20b7189851902b00100812a82c143fd
#
_entry.id   b20b7189851902b00100812a82c143fd
#
_cell.length_a   1.000
_cell.length_b   1.000
_cell.length_c   1.000
_cell.angle_alpha   90.00
_cell.angle_beta   90.00
_cell.angle_gamma   90.00
#
_symmetry.space_group_name_H-M   'P 1'
#
loop_
_entity.id
_entity.type
_entity.pdbx_description
1 polymer ?
#
loop_
_entity_poly.entity_id
_entity_poly.type
_entity_poly.pdbx_seq_one_letter_code
_entity_poly.pdbx_strand_id
1 'polypeptide(L)'
;MTSNTEAFDYWIRNDFKQMNTALEELYFAREDRNDVTGLGDDIKTRLLEEGRSFIKTLLDEGNTDEGFDSQFDLLGNVGFYMAACRRHELTNPANEHKSPLVEASALAMQLGATLGMIPRFSSAHLETHNRADAGVYKSFTFLDDERIFINYNTRAVFAYIRAAEALLHTLPLGVSHSVTYDLLVAARDALRDVNRFNDELFDKLDTDRFFYCVRPYYKPHKVGLREYRGANAGDFAGINVIDLLLGLCRADDPYYSQLLVDKFLFMRPEDQLVLRDCMRRKSLLDSFLESLATGGETP
;
A
#
# COMPACT_ATOMS: atom_id res chain seq x y z
N MET A 1 -18.93 -8.10 -9.71
CA MET A 1 -17.75 -8.28 -10.63
C MET A 1 -18.23 -8.98 -11.88
N THR A 2 -17.62 -8.68 -13.05
CA THR A 2 -17.83 -9.50 -14.24
C THR A 2 -17.13 -10.85 -14.07
N SER A 3 -17.57 -11.87 -14.82
CA SER A 3 -16.94 -13.20 -14.80
C SER A 3 -15.44 -13.16 -15.10
N ASN A 4 -14.99 -12.21 -15.93
CA ASN A 4 -13.56 -12.06 -16.29
C ASN A 4 -12.75 -11.34 -15.20
N THR A 5 -13.35 -10.42 -14.46
CA THR A 5 -12.71 -9.82 -13.27
C THR A 5 -12.51 -10.87 -12.17
N GLU A 6 -13.51 -11.73 -11.96
CA GLU A 6 -13.43 -12.84 -10.98
C GLU A 6 -12.38 -13.87 -11.41
N ALA A 7 -12.31 -14.22 -12.70
CA ALA A 7 -11.30 -15.12 -13.22
C ALA A 7 -9.87 -14.57 -13.05
N PHE A 8 -9.69 -13.26 -13.29
CA PHE A 8 -8.39 -12.60 -13.08
C PHE A 8 -8.03 -12.55 -11.58
N ASP A 9 -8.99 -12.24 -10.69
CA ASP A 9 -8.77 -12.24 -9.25
C ASP A 9 -8.39 -13.65 -8.75
N TYR A 10 -9.09 -14.68 -9.22
CA TYR A 10 -8.75 -16.08 -8.92
C TYR A 10 -7.33 -16.44 -9.37
N TRP A 11 -6.94 -16.05 -10.59
CA TRP A 11 -5.60 -16.29 -11.10
C TRP A 11 -4.53 -15.59 -10.23
N ILE A 12 -4.74 -14.34 -9.83
CA ILE A 12 -3.84 -13.60 -8.93
C ILE A 12 -3.67 -14.32 -7.59
N ARG A 13 -4.72 -14.92 -7.05
CA ARG A 13 -4.68 -15.62 -5.76
C ARG A 13 -4.03 -17.00 -5.84
N ASN A 14 -3.97 -17.62 -7.01
CA ASN A 14 -3.56 -19.02 -7.17
C ASN A 14 -2.37 -19.18 -8.10
N ASP A 15 -2.59 -19.28 -9.42
CA ASP A 15 -1.52 -19.59 -10.41
C ASP A 15 -0.40 -18.54 -10.42
N PHE A 16 -0.75 -17.27 -10.34
CA PHE A 16 0.21 -16.16 -10.21
C PHE A 16 1.13 -16.33 -9.01
N LYS A 17 0.59 -16.61 -7.83
CA LYS A 17 1.38 -16.85 -6.62
C LYS A 17 2.25 -18.09 -6.73
N GLN A 18 1.71 -19.15 -7.34
CA GLN A 18 2.46 -20.39 -7.55
C GLN A 18 3.66 -20.17 -8.48
N MET A 19 3.46 -19.46 -9.58
CA MET A 19 4.54 -19.12 -10.52
C MET A 19 5.61 -18.25 -9.85
N ASN A 20 5.22 -17.21 -9.16
CA ASN A 20 6.16 -16.35 -8.44
C ASN A 20 6.93 -17.13 -7.36
N THR A 21 6.26 -17.98 -6.58
CA THR A 21 6.91 -18.80 -5.57
C THR A 21 7.97 -19.71 -6.20
N ALA A 22 7.62 -20.39 -7.28
CA ALA A 22 8.56 -21.26 -8.00
C ALA A 22 9.79 -20.48 -8.49
N LEU A 23 9.59 -19.29 -9.06
CA LEU A 23 10.68 -18.42 -9.51
C LEU A 23 11.55 -17.94 -8.34
N GLU A 24 10.95 -17.51 -7.22
CA GLU A 24 11.72 -17.05 -6.05
C GLU A 24 12.56 -18.17 -5.42
N GLU A 25 12.06 -19.40 -5.39
CA GLU A 25 12.84 -20.56 -4.93
C GLU A 25 14.04 -20.85 -5.85
N LEU A 26 13.86 -20.72 -7.18
CA LEU A 26 14.96 -20.85 -8.13
C LEU A 26 16.05 -19.79 -7.92
N TYR A 27 15.64 -18.52 -7.70
CA TYR A 27 16.56 -17.41 -7.48
C TYR A 27 17.28 -17.53 -6.12
N PHE A 28 16.56 -17.91 -5.07
CA PHE A 28 17.11 -18.03 -3.74
C PHE A 28 18.15 -19.15 -3.63
N ALA A 29 18.04 -20.18 -4.48
CA ALA A 29 19.01 -21.27 -4.56
C ALA A 29 20.35 -20.88 -5.21
N ARG A 30 20.43 -19.71 -5.89
CA ARG A 30 21.68 -19.22 -6.49
C ARG A 30 22.64 -18.62 -5.48
N GLU A 31 23.92 -18.58 -5.84
CA GLU A 31 24.93 -17.83 -5.11
C GLU A 31 24.64 -16.33 -5.15
N ASP A 32 24.42 -15.77 -6.33
CA ASP A 32 23.86 -14.41 -6.48
C ASP A 32 22.33 -14.45 -6.58
N ARG A 33 21.68 -14.24 -5.47
CA ARG A 33 20.22 -14.25 -5.33
C ARG A 33 19.53 -13.06 -6.00
N ASN A 34 20.27 -12.03 -6.43
CA ASN A 34 19.72 -10.90 -7.17
C ASN A 34 19.65 -11.19 -8.68
N ASP A 35 20.48 -12.10 -9.20
CA ASP A 35 20.48 -12.44 -10.60
C ASP A 35 19.35 -13.40 -10.93
N VAL A 36 18.37 -12.90 -11.67
CA VAL A 36 17.18 -13.65 -12.12
C VAL A 36 17.32 -14.13 -13.56
N THR A 37 18.47 -13.88 -14.22
CA THR A 37 18.67 -14.12 -15.65
C THR A 37 18.76 -15.62 -15.94
N GLY A 38 18.06 -16.07 -17.00
CA GLY A 38 18.15 -17.45 -17.53
C GLY A 38 17.58 -18.52 -16.60
N LEU A 39 16.73 -18.16 -15.63
CA LEU A 39 16.03 -19.10 -14.76
C LEU A 39 14.53 -18.98 -14.92
N GLY A 40 13.86 -20.12 -15.09
CA GLY A 40 12.41 -20.22 -15.15
C GLY A 40 11.79 -19.46 -16.32
N ASP A 41 12.45 -19.40 -17.48
CA ASP A 41 12.01 -18.61 -18.62
C ASP A 41 10.66 -19.09 -19.18
N ASP A 42 10.34 -20.36 -19.06
CA ASP A 42 9.03 -20.94 -19.34
C ASP A 42 7.95 -20.41 -18.38
N ILE A 43 8.24 -20.35 -17.08
CA ILE A 43 7.34 -19.81 -16.07
C ILE A 43 7.16 -18.29 -16.28
N LYS A 44 8.24 -17.57 -16.57
CA LYS A 44 8.20 -16.12 -16.87
C LYS A 44 7.34 -15.83 -18.10
N THR A 45 7.50 -16.61 -19.18
CA THR A 45 6.70 -16.50 -20.40
C THR A 45 5.23 -16.74 -20.10
N ARG A 46 4.92 -17.80 -19.37
CA ARG A 46 3.57 -18.13 -18.94
C ARG A 46 2.94 -17.00 -18.10
N LEU A 47 3.68 -16.48 -17.10
CA LEU A 47 3.25 -15.35 -16.27
C LEU A 47 2.87 -14.12 -17.12
N LEU A 48 3.74 -13.79 -18.09
CA LEU A 48 3.55 -12.64 -18.98
C LEU A 48 2.33 -12.81 -19.86
N GLU A 49 2.18 -13.97 -20.52
CA GLU A 49 1.14 -14.23 -21.51
C GLU A 49 -0.24 -14.39 -20.85
N GLU A 50 -0.35 -15.16 -19.75
CA GLU A 50 -1.61 -15.34 -19.04
C GLU A 50 -2.13 -14.01 -18.48
N GLY A 51 -1.28 -13.25 -17.77
CA GLY A 51 -1.69 -11.96 -17.24
C GLY A 51 -2.09 -10.96 -18.32
N ARG A 52 -1.34 -10.93 -19.44
CA ARG A 52 -1.69 -10.11 -20.60
C ARG A 52 -3.03 -10.50 -21.21
N SER A 53 -3.32 -11.80 -21.30
CA SER A 53 -4.59 -12.31 -21.84
C SER A 53 -5.78 -11.84 -21.02
N PHE A 54 -5.72 -11.97 -19.67
CA PHE A 54 -6.78 -11.47 -18.77
C PHE A 54 -7.01 -9.97 -18.95
N ILE A 55 -5.93 -9.19 -18.93
CA ILE A 55 -6.01 -7.73 -19.03
C ILE A 55 -6.57 -7.30 -20.39
N LYS A 56 -6.17 -7.95 -21.46
CA LYS A 56 -6.70 -7.67 -22.81
C LYS A 56 -8.20 -7.94 -22.89
N THR A 57 -8.67 -9.07 -22.35
CA THR A 57 -10.09 -9.40 -22.29
C THR A 57 -10.88 -8.33 -21.53
N LEU A 58 -10.36 -7.86 -20.37
CA LEU A 58 -11.00 -6.81 -19.58
C LEU A 58 -11.06 -5.47 -20.31
N LEU A 59 -10.04 -5.12 -21.08
CA LEU A 59 -10.06 -3.91 -21.92
C LEU A 59 -11.07 -4.02 -23.07
N ASP A 60 -11.17 -5.18 -23.71
CA ASP A 60 -12.10 -5.42 -24.82
C ASP A 60 -13.56 -5.38 -24.33
N GLU A 61 -13.84 -5.76 -23.08
CA GLU A 61 -15.18 -5.63 -22.45
C GLU A 61 -15.59 -4.18 -22.21
N GLY A 62 -14.63 -3.29 -22.01
CA GLY A 62 -14.86 -1.87 -21.78
C GLY A 62 -15.63 -1.52 -20.51
N ASN A 63 -15.98 -2.53 -19.68
CA ASN A 63 -16.78 -2.33 -18.47
C ASN A 63 -15.93 -2.48 -17.22
N THR A 64 -15.45 -1.35 -16.70
CA THR A 64 -14.77 -1.23 -15.41
C THR A 64 -15.64 -0.57 -14.35
N ASP A 65 -16.93 -0.37 -14.63
CA ASP A 65 -17.84 0.48 -13.85
C ASP A 65 -18.72 -0.32 -12.88
N GLU A 66 -18.07 -1.07 -11.97
CA GLU A 66 -18.75 -1.87 -10.95
C GLU A 66 -18.65 -1.29 -9.53
N GLY A 67 -18.43 0.01 -9.42
CA GLY A 67 -18.27 0.71 -8.15
C GLY A 67 -16.82 0.75 -7.66
N PHE A 68 -16.57 1.58 -6.63
CA PHE A 68 -15.24 1.90 -6.15
C PHE A 68 -14.45 0.67 -5.69
N ASP A 69 -15.03 -0.18 -4.85
CA ASP A 69 -14.30 -1.32 -4.25
C ASP A 69 -13.89 -2.35 -5.30
N SER A 70 -14.75 -2.63 -6.30
CA SER A 70 -14.43 -3.57 -7.39
C SER A 70 -13.31 -3.02 -8.29
N GLN A 71 -13.39 -1.74 -8.64
CA GLN A 71 -12.32 -1.08 -9.42
C GLN A 71 -11.01 -0.99 -8.64
N PHE A 72 -11.07 -0.74 -7.32
CA PHE A 72 -9.91 -0.74 -6.45
C PHE A 72 -9.23 -2.11 -6.42
N ASP A 73 -10.00 -3.18 -6.22
CA ASP A 73 -9.48 -4.55 -6.26
C ASP A 73 -8.85 -4.90 -7.61
N LEU A 74 -9.48 -4.48 -8.73
CA LEU A 74 -8.95 -4.68 -10.07
C LEU A 74 -7.65 -3.91 -10.31
N LEU A 75 -7.57 -2.66 -9.84
CA LEU A 75 -6.31 -1.88 -9.88
C LEU A 75 -5.19 -2.59 -9.13
N GLY A 76 -5.50 -3.18 -7.98
CA GLY A 76 -4.56 -4.01 -7.21
C GLY A 76 -4.05 -5.19 -8.03
N ASN A 77 -4.94 -5.95 -8.66
CA ASN A 77 -4.61 -7.13 -9.47
C ASN A 77 -3.70 -6.78 -10.66
N VAL A 78 -4.03 -5.70 -11.40
CA VAL A 78 -3.20 -5.19 -12.49
C VAL A 78 -1.83 -4.74 -11.97
N GLY A 79 -1.81 -4.06 -10.83
CA GLY A 79 -0.59 -3.59 -10.18
C GLY A 79 0.31 -4.74 -9.70
N PHE A 80 -0.25 -5.83 -9.16
CA PHE A 80 0.51 -7.03 -8.78
C PHE A 80 1.15 -7.70 -9.99
N TYR A 81 0.40 -7.87 -11.07
CA TYR A 81 0.94 -8.40 -12.32
C TYR A 81 2.11 -7.57 -12.85
N MET A 82 1.95 -6.23 -12.93
CA MET A 82 3.02 -5.34 -13.40
C MET A 82 4.26 -5.38 -12.50
N ALA A 83 4.07 -5.45 -11.18
CA ALA A 83 5.16 -5.54 -10.22
C ALA A 83 5.92 -6.88 -10.33
N ALA A 84 5.22 -7.99 -10.55
CA ALA A 84 5.84 -9.29 -10.80
C ALA A 84 6.62 -9.30 -12.13
N CYS A 85 6.07 -8.75 -13.20
CA CYS A 85 6.81 -8.58 -14.46
C CYS A 85 8.10 -7.76 -14.24
N ARG A 86 8.06 -6.72 -13.38
CA ARG A 86 9.26 -5.95 -13.02
C ARG A 86 10.24 -6.78 -12.19
N ARG A 87 9.75 -7.58 -11.24
CA ARG A 87 10.59 -8.45 -10.39
C ARG A 87 11.38 -9.46 -11.22
N HIS A 88 10.74 -10.07 -12.20
CA HIS A 88 11.31 -11.11 -13.04
C HIS A 88 12.04 -10.59 -14.30
N GLU A 89 12.31 -9.28 -14.35
CA GLU A 89 12.99 -8.58 -15.44
C GLU A 89 12.33 -8.74 -16.82
N LEU A 90 11.01 -8.96 -16.85
CA LEU A 90 10.19 -8.87 -18.05
C LEU A 90 9.95 -7.41 -18.46
N THR A 91 10.23 -6.47 -17.57
CA THR A 91 10.31 -5.03 -17.81
C THR A 91 11.52 -4.46 -17.10
N ASN A 92 12.15 -3.43 -17.69
CA ASN A 92 13.29 -2.74 -17.09
C ASN A 92 13.15 -1.22 -17.23
N PRO A 93 12.60 -0.51 -16.21
CA PRO A 93 12.33 0.92 -16.30
C PRO A 93 13.54 1.79 -16.65
N ALA A 94 14.75 1.35 -16.30
CA ALA A 94 15.98 2.09 -16.58
C ALA A 94 16.30 2.13 -18.09
N ASN A 95 15.93 1.08 -18.83
CA ASN A 95 16.26 0.90 -20.25
C ASN A 95 15.07 1.20 -21.19
N GLU A 96 13.88 1.44 -20.63
CA GLU A 96 12.65 1.60 -21.40
C GLU A 96 12.22 3.07 -21.43
N HIS A 97 11.87 3.59 -22.60
CA HIS A 97 11.23 4.89 -22.71
C HIS A 97 9.78 4.85 -22.15
N LYS A 98 9.05 3.77 -22.46
CA LYS A 98 7.69 3.50 -21.97
C LYS A 98 7.57 2.06 -21.51
N SER A 99 6.58 1.76 -20.65
CA SER A 99 6.29 0.39 -20.26
C SER A 99 5.97 -0.48 -21.48
N PRO A 100 6.58 -1.67 -21.62
CA PRO A 100 6.22 -2.63 -22.66
C PRO A 100 4.87 -3.31 -22.40
N LEU A 101 4.35 -3.22 -21.16
CA LEU A 101 3.03 -3.72 -20.77
C LEU A 101 1.96 -2.69 -21.16
N VAL A 102 1.69 -2.56 -22.45
CA VAL A 102 0.83 -1.49 -22.99
C VAL A 102 -0.60 -1.61 -22.49
N GLU A 103 -1.16 -2.81 -22.55
CA GLU A 103 -2.54 -3.10 -22.15
C GLU A 103 -2.71 -2.91 -20.63
N ALA A 104 -1.78 -3.43 -19.84
CA ALA A 104 -1.79 -3.26 -18.38
C ALA A 104 -1.64 -1.79 -17.97
N SER A 105 -0.78 -1.03 -18.67
CA SER A 105 -0.63 0.40 -18.46
C SER A 105 -1.93 1.17 -18.76
N ALA A 106 -2.60 0.82 -19.87
CA ALA A 106 -3.86 1.46 -20.27
C ALA A 106 -4.95 1.22 -19.21
N LEU A 107 -5.14 -0.03 -18.78
CA LEU A 107 -6.12 -0.38 -17.76
C LEU A 107 -5.79 0.26 -16.40
N ALA A 108 -4.54 0.19 -15.96
CA ALA A 108 -4.12 0.81 -14.70
C ALA A 108 -4.33 2.33 -14.69
N MET A 109 -4.02 3.02 -15.81
CA MET A 109 -4.23 4.47 -15.93
C MET A 109 -5.71 4.84 -15.92
N GLN A 110 -6.57 4.06 -16.60
CA GLN A 110 -8.02 4.26 -16.57
C GLN A 110 -8.57 4.10 -15.16
N LEU A 111 -8.25 2.99 -14.48
CA LEU A 111 -8.69 2.71 -13.11
C LEU A 111 -8.16 3.76 -12.12
N GLY A 112 -6.87 4.08 -12.19
CA GLY A 112 -6.27 5.10 -11.34
C GLY A 112 -6.92 6.47 -11.48
N ALA A 113 -7.23 6.89 -12.71
CA ALA A 113 -7.93 8.16 -12.97
C ALA A 113 -9.36 8.14 -12.41
N THR A 114 -10.10 7.04 -12.58
CA THR A 114 -11.47 6.90 -12.06
C THR A 114 -11.50 6.90 -10.53
N LEU A 115 -10.54 6.23 -9.90
CA LEU A 115 -10.44 6.12 -8.43
C LEU A 115 -9.80 7.34 -7.77
N GLY A 116 -9.18 8.26 -8.51
CA GLY A 116 -8.39 9.35 -7.95
C GLY A 116 -7.13 8.86 -7.24
N MET A 117 -6.54 7.77 -7.72
CA MET A 117 -5.38 7.09 -7.14
C MET A 117 -4.25 6.93 -8.15
N ILE A 118 -3.09 6.53 -7.65
CA ILE A 118 -1.95 6.16 -8.48
C ILE A 118 -2.26 4.93 -9.33
N PRO A 119 -1.83 4.86 -10.61
CA PRO A 119 -2.15 3.74 -11.50
C PRO A 119 -1.27 2.50 -11.23
N ARG A 120 -1.24 2.05 -10.00
CA ARG A 120 -0.53 0.84 -9.55
C ARG A 120 -1.10 0.35 -8.23
N PHE A 121 -0.68 -0.84 -7.75
CA PHE A 121 -1.04 -1.26 -6.41
C PHE A 121 -0.43 -0.34 -5.34
N SER A 122 -1.16 -0.13 -4.27
CA SER A 122 -0.70 0.51 -3.03
C SER A 122 -0.64 -0.52 -1.89
N SER A 123 -0.06 -0.15 -0.75
CA SER A 123 0.00 -1.03 0.42
C SER A 123 -1.40 -1.46 0.89
N ALA A 124 -2.40 -0.62 0.74
CA ALA A 124 -3.78 -0.93 1.12
C ALA A 124 -4.33 -2.20 0.43
N HIS A 125 -3.89 -2.53 -0.80
CA HIS A 125 -4.31 -3.76 -1.51
C HIS A 125 -3.74 -5.03 -0.88
N LEU A 126 -2.63 -4.94 -0.15
CA LEU A 126 -2.00 -6.07 0.57
C LEU A 126 -2.33 -6.09 2.05
N GLU A 127 -2.75 -4.97 2.61
CA GLU A 127 -2.93 -4.77 4.06
C GLU A 127 -4.40 -4.53 4.40
N THR A 128 -4.83 -3.29 4.51
CA THR A 128 -6.12 -2.91 5.10
C THR A 128 -7.35 -3.34 4.28
N HIS A 129 -7.21 -3.50 2.97
CA HIS A 129 -8.29 -3.85 2.04
C HIS A 129 -8.07 -5.21 1.35
N ASN A 130 -7.12 -6.00 1.82
CA ASN A 130 -6.87 -7.34 1.33
C ASN A 130 -7.91 -8.31 1.90
N ARG A 131 -8.99 -8.53 1.17
CA ARG A 131 -10.05 -9.46 1.57
C ARG A 131 -9.71 -10.87 1.09
N ALA A 132 -9.90 -11.86 1.95
CA ALA A 132 -9.77 -13.27 1.55
C ALA A 132 -10.95 -13.67 0.65
N ASP A 133 -10.66 -14.46 -0.38
CA ASP A 133 -11.63 -15.25 -1.10
C ASP A 133 -11.33 -16.75 -0.86
N ALA A 134 -12.34 -17.52 -0.45
CA ALA A 134 -12.18 -18.91 -0.02
C ALA A 134 -11.01 -19.14 0.96
N GLY A 135 -10.72 -18.15 1.82
CA GLY A 135 -9.62 -18.18 2.79
C GLY A 135 -8.25 -17.79 2.22
N VAL A 136 -8.15 -17.44 0.93
CA VAL A 136 -6.91 -17.06 0.27
C VAL A 136 -6.82 -15.54 0.14
N TYR A 137 -5.79 -14.94 0.76
CA TYR A 137 -5.43 -13.53 0.62
C TYR A 137 -4.56 -13.30 -0.61
N LYS A 138 -4.63 -12.09 -1.16
CA LYS A 138 -3.70 -11.64 -2.22
C LYS A 138 -2.30 -11.44 -1.63
N SER A 139 -1.30 -11.91 -2.36
CA SER A 139 0.12 -11.69 -2.13
C SER A 139 0.87 -11.99 -3.42
N PHE A 140 2.17 -11.73 -3.48
CA PHE A 140 2.97 -12.10 -4.64
C PHE A 140 3.30 -13.59 -4.66
N THR A 141 3.56 -14.17 -3.48
CA THR A 141 4.03 -15.54 -3.34
C THR A 141 3.23 -16.30 -2.27
N PHE A 142 3.50 -17.59 -2.14
CA PHE A 142 3.07 -18.43 -1.01
C PHE A 142 4.13 -18.53 0.09
N LEU A 143 5.22 -17.76 0.02
CA LEU A 143 6.27 -17.79 1.03
C LEU A 143 5.74 -17.32 2.39
N ASP A 144 6.12 -18.04 3.43
CA ASP A 144 5.73 -17.70 4.80
C ASP A 144 6.22 -16.32 5.22
N ASP A 145 7.42 -15.91 4.76
CA ASP A 145 8.00 -14.61 5.08
C ASP A 145 7.18 -13.45 4.49
N GLU A 146 6.60 -13.61 3.29
CA GLU A 146 5.67 -12.61 2.77
C GLU A 146 4.39 -12.56 3.60
N ARG A 147 3.84 -13.70 3.98
CA ARG A 147 2.65 -13.79 4.84
C ARG A 147 2.89 -13.16 6.21
N ILE A 148 4.04 -13.43 6.83
CA ILE A 148 4.47 -12.83 8.11
C ILE A 148 4.58 -11.31 7.93
N PHE A 149 5.30 -10.85 6.91
CA PHE A 149 5.48 -9.43 6.61
C PHE A 149 4.12 -8.72 6.46
N ILE A 150 3.25 -9.20 5.58
CA ILE A 150 1.91 -8.59 5.36
C ILE A 150 1.11 -8.58 6.65
N ASN A 151 1.05 -9.69 7.40
CA ASN A 151 0.24 -9.79 8.61
C ASN A 151 0.68 -8.77 9.68
N TYR A 152 1.98 -8.67 9.98
CA TYR A 152 2.47 -7.77 11.02
C TYR A 152 2.40 -6.30 10.60
N ASN A 153 2.65 -5.99 9.32
CA ASN A 153 2.42 -4.65 8.80
C ASN A 153 0.94 -4.27 8.88
N THR A 154 0.03 -5.16 8.50
CA THR A 154 -1.42 -4.92 8.61
C THR A 154 -1.82 -4.61 10.05
N ARG A 155 -1.33 -5.36 11.04
CA ARG A 155 -1.60 -5.10 12.46
C ARG A 155 -1.05 -3.74 12.90
N ALA A 156 0.17 -3.39 12.48
CA ALA A 156 0.78 -2.10 12.79
C ALA A 156 0.00 -0.94 12.14
N VAL A 157 -0.42 -1.08 10.88
CA VAL A 157 -1.25 -0.08 10.18
C VAL A 157 -2.59 0.11 10.89
N PHE A 158 -3.28 -0.96 11.30
CA PHE A 158 -4.51 -0.83 12.09
C PHE A 158 -4.29 -0.19 13.45
N ALA A 159 -3.13 -0.41 14.08
CA ALA A 159 -2.79 0.27 15.33
C ALA A 159 -2.56 1.78 15.11
N TYR A 160 -1.89 2.17 14.02
CA TYR A 160 -1.78 3.58 13.63
C TYR A 160 -3.15 4.21 13.33
N ILE A 161 -4.04 3.50 12.62
CA ILE A 161 -5.40 3.98 12.34
C ILE A 161 -6.14 4.24 13.66
N ARG A 162 -6.12 3.29 14.60
CA ARG A 162 -6.73 3.48 15.93
C ARG A 162 -6.16 4.69 16.67
N ALA A 163 -4.86 4.91 16.61
CA ALA A 163 -4.22 6.08 17.22
C ALA A 163 -4.69 7.39 16.55
N ALA A 164 -4.71 7.43 15.22
CA ALA A 164 -5.18 8.59 14.45
C ALA A 164 -6.65 8.88 14.74
N GLU A 165 -7.52 7.87 14.76
CA GLU A 165 -8.94 8.01 15.08
C GLU A 165 -9.16 8.57 16.49
N ALA A 166 -8.43 8.05 17.48
CA ALA A 166 -8.49 8.58 18.85
C ALA A 166 -8.11 10.07 18.89
N LEU A 167 -7.07 10.48 18.18
CA LEU A 167 -6.68 11.89 18.08
C LEU A 167 -7.72 12.74 17.34
N LEU A 168 -8.29 12.25 16.24
CA LEU A 168 -9.35 12.93 15.50
C LEU A 168 -10.59 13.17 16.36
N HIS A 169 -10.95 12.22 17.22
CA HIS A 169 -12.07 12.36 18.15
C HIS A 169 -11.84 13.42 19.24
N THR A 170 -10.60 13.86 19.46
CA THR A 170 -10.35 14.99 20.38
C THR A 170 -10.73 16.34 19.79
N LEU A 171 -10.76 16.47 18.46
CA LEU A 171 -10.95 17.75 17.78
C LEU A 171 -12.29 18.45 18.14
N PRO A 172 -13.44 17.76 18.13
CA PRO A 172 -14.72 18.38 18.51
C PRO A 172 -14.85 18.64 20.01
N LEU A 173 -14.05 17.96 20.85
CA LEU A 173 -14.11 18.07 22.30
C LEU A 173 -13.23 19.21 22.85
N GLY A 174 -12.10 19.47 22.14
CA GLY A 174 -11.05 20.36 22.63
C GLY A 174 -10.12 19.71 23.65
N VAL A 175 -8.95 20.32 23.83
CA VAL A 175 -7.84 19.75 24.64
C VAL A 175 -8.11 19.74 26.15
N SER A 176 -9.03 20.57 26.64
CA SER A 176 -9.36 20.69 28.09
C SER A 176 -10.51 19.76 28.51
N HIS A 177 -11.14 19.05 27.58
CA HIS A 177 -12.25 18.15 27.90
C HIS A 177 -11.75 16.88 28.60
N SER A 178 -12.45 16.39 29.62
CA SER A 178 -12.00 15.22 30.41
C SER A 178 -11.81 13.96 29.55
N VAL A 179 -12.69 13.72 28.59
CA VAL A 179 -12.60 12.56 27.67
C VAL A 179 -11.37 12.65 26.76
N THR A 180 -10.86 13.85 26.48
CA THR A 180 -9.64 14.03 25.66
C THR A 180 -8.43 13.34 26.28
N TYR A 181 -8.32 13.34 27.61
CA TYR A 181 -7.26 12.60 28.30
C TYR A 181 -7.32 11.09 27.99
N ASP A 182 -8.51 10.49 28.06
CA ASP A 182 -8.69 9.06 27.77
C ASP A 182 -8.39 8.74 26.30
N LEU A 183 -8.76 9.63 25.37
CA LEU A 183 -8.44 9.48 23.95
C LEU A 183 -6.93 9.57 23.68
N LEU A 184 -6.21 10.48 24.36
CA LEU A 184 -4.75 10.54 24.25
C LEU A 184 -4.07 9.29 24.84
N VAL A 185 -4.61 8.74 25.92
CA VAL A 185 -4.15 7.46 26.47
C VAL A 185 -4.39 6.33 25.49
N ALA A 186 -5.57 6.26 24.87
CA ALA A 186 -5.90 5.26 23.85
C ALA A 186 -4.97 5.36 22.62
N ALA A 187 -4.70 6.59 22.14
CA ALA A 187 -3.76 6.82 21.05
C ALA A 187 -2.34 6.33 21.40
N ARG A 188 -1.85 6.67 22.59
CA ARG A 188 -0.55 6.21 23.09
C ARG A 188 -0.47 4.69 23.18
N ASP A 189 -1.50 4.03 23.68
CA ASP A 189 -1.49 2.57 23.84
C ASP A 189 -1.58 1.86 22.49
N ALA A 190 -2.31 2.43 21.51
CA ALA A 190 -2.28 1.96 20.14
C ALA A 190 -0.88 2.10 19.50
N LEU A 191 -0.15 3.19 19.75
CA LEU A 191 1.23 3.35 19.27
C LEU A 191 2.22 2.37 19.94
N ARG A 192 1.96 1.96 21.19
CA ARG A 192 2.72 0.87 21.83
C ARG A 192 2.48 -0.47 21.16
N ASP A 193 1.27 -0.72 20.68
CA ASP A 193 0.97 -1.92 19.86
C ASP A 193 1.77 -1.93 18.56
N VAL A 194 2.00 -0.77 17.92
CA VAL A 194 2.87 -0.69 16.72
C VAL A 194 4.28 -1.19 17.03
N ASN A 195 4.89 -0.71 18.11
CA ASN A 195 6.24 -1.15 18.51
C ASN A 195 6.27 -2.66 18.75
N ARG A 196 5.29 -3.18 19.50
CA ARG A 196 5.19 -4.62 19.76
C ARG A 196 5.07 -5.43 18.46
N PHE A 197 4.23 -5.01 17.51
CA PHE A 197 4.09 -5.73 16.23
C PHE A 197 5.35 -5.66 15.38
N ASN A 198 6.10 -4.56 15.44
CA ASN A 198 7.39 -4.45 14.76
C ASN A 198 8.43 -5.39 15.40
N ASP A 199 8.52 -5.45 16.73
CA ASP A 199 9.41 -6.37 17.44
C ASP A 199 9.09 -7.82 17.07
N GLU A 200 7.79 -8.20 17.12
CA GLU A 200 7.36 -9.54 16.76
C GLU A 200 7.62 -9.87 15.26
N LEU A 201 7.55 -8.88 14.36
CA LEU A 201 7.89 -9.04 12.96
C LEU A 201 9.37 -9.40 12.81
N PHE A 202 10.26 -8.61 13.43
CA PHE A 202 11.70 -8.84 13.34
C PHE A 202 12.15 -10.16 13.96
N ASP A 203 11.45 -10.61 15.00
CA ASP A 203 11.74 -11.90 15.64
C ASP A 203 11.36 -13.11 14.76
N LYS A 204 10.40 -12.96 13.85
CA LYS A 204 9.82 -14.07 13.07
C LYS A 204 10.24 -14.11 11.63
N LEU A 205 10.63 -12.96 11.07
CA LEU A 205 10.94 -12.80 9.66
C LEU A 205 12.36 -13.32 9.37
N ASP A 206 12.48 -14.23 8.40
CA ASP A 206 13.78 -14.49 7.78
C ASP A 206 14.15 -13.27 6.91
N THR A 207 15.13 -12.50 7.40
CA THR A 207 15.58 -11.25 6.77
C THR A 207 16.10 -11.48 5.34
N ASP A 208 16.80 -12.58 5.09
CA ASP A 208 17.33 -12.91 3.77
C ASP A 208 16.21 -13.27 2.81
N ARG A 209 15.28 -14.13 3.23
CA ARG A 209 14.08 -14.46 2.43
C ARG A 209 13.26 -13.22 2.10
N PHE A 210 12.99 -12.38 3.08
CA PHE A 210 12.29 -11.13 2.84
C PHE A 210 13.03 -10.23 1.85
N PHE A 211 14.33 -10.02 2.06
CA PHE A 211 15.13 -9.09 1.27
C PHE A 211 15.25 -9.53 -0.20
N TYR A 212 15.47 -10.82 -0.43
CA TYR A 212 15.69 -11.36 -1.78
C TYR A 212 14.42 -11.80 -2.49
N CYS A 213 13.39 -12.30 -1.78
CA CYS A 213 12.21 -12.91 -2.40
C CYS A 213 10.92 -12.08 -2.28
N VAL A 214 10.84 -11.12 -1.33
CA VAL A 214 9.61 -10.33 -1.10
C VAL A 214 9.80 -8.87 -1.49
N ARG A 215 10.81 -8.21 -0.91
CA ARG A 215 11.09 -6.80 -1.14
C ARG A 215 11.20 -6.39 -2.62
N PRO A 216 11.74 -7.21 -3.54
CA PRO A 216 11.88 -6.83 -4.94
C PRO A 216 10.57 -6.50 -5.67
N TYR A 217 9.42 -7.04 -5.25
CA TYR A 217 8.11 -6.72 -5.82
C TYR A 217 7.66 -5.28 -5.55
N TYR A 218 8.21 -4.64 -4.52
CA TYR A 218 7.89 -3.26 -4.13
C TYR A 218 8.75 -2.21 -4.84
N LYS A 219 9.59 -2.62 -5.80
CA LYS A 219 10.43 -1.69 -6.58
C LYS A 219 9.59 -0.78 -7.49
N PRO A 220 10.14 0.40 -7.88
CA PRO A 220 9.52 1.26 -8.90
C PRO A 220 9.33 0.52 -10.22
N HIS A 221 8.25 0.84 -10.93
CA HIS A 221 8.02 0.40 -12.31
C HIS A 221 7.29 1.46 -13.14
N LYS A 222 7.37 1.34 -14.46
CA LYS A 222 6.68 2.25 -15.38
C LYS A 222 5.25 1.81 -15.63
N VAL A 223 4.36 2.81 -15.65
CA VAL A 223 3.00 2.71 -16.17
C VAL A 223 2.90 3.75 -17.30
N GLY A 224 2.68 3.31 -18.53
CA GLY A 224 2.82 4.16 -19.69
C GLY A 224 4.23 4.76 -19.82
N LEU A 225 4.32 6.08 -19.86
CA LEU A 225 5.60 6.81 -19.98
C LEU A 225 6.22 7.16 -18.62
N ARG A 226 5.46 7.08 -17.53
CA ARG A 226 5.89 7.56 -16.21
C ARG A 226 6.34 6.41 -15.32
N GLU A 227 7.48 6.59 -14.67
CA GLU A 227 7.91 5.72 -13.58
C GLU A 227 7.26 6.18 -12.27
N TYR A 228 6.72 5.21 -11.55
CA TYR A 228 6.13 5.42 -10.23
C TYR A 228 6.94 4.68 -9.20
N ARG A 229 7.22 5.33 -8.06
CA ARG A 229 7.92 4.71 -6.95
C ARG A 229 7.20 3.47 -6.45
N GLY A 230 7.91 2.61 -5.73
CA GLY A 230 7.35 1.43 -5.08
C GLY A 230 6.29 1.76 -4.03
N ALA A 231 5.36 0.86 -3.79
CA ALA A 231 4.46 0.94 -2.65
C ALA A 231 5.26 0.83 -1.33
N ASN A 232 4.81 1.55 -0.31
CA ASN A 232 5.44 1.59 1.00
C ASN A 232 4.37 1.35 2.06
N ALA A 233 4.69 0.60 3.12
CA ALA A 233 3.79 0.35 4.24
C ALA A 233 3.30 1.65 4.91
N GLY A 234 4.06 2.74 4.82
CA GLY A 234 3.66 4.07 5.29
C GLY A 234 2.75 4.87 4.35
N ASP A 235 2.26 4.28 3.23
CA ASP A 235 1.39 4.95 2.27
C ASP A 235 -0.10 4.92 2.68
N PHE A 236 -0.37 5.30 3.91
CA PHE A 236 -1.72 5.51 4.46
C PHE A 236 -1.74 6.79 5.30
N ALA A 237 -2.92 7.33 5.57
CA ALA A 237 -3.04 8.64 6.20
C ALA A 237 -2.60 8.66 7.66
N GLY A 238 -2.77 7.55 8.41
CA GLY A 238 -2.68 7.53 9.86
C GLY A 238 -1.41 8.12 10.44
N ILE A 239 -0.22 7.77 9.92
CA ILE A 239 1.05 8.32 10.41
C ILE A 239 1.06 9.85 10.28
N ASN A 240 0.72 10.36 9.10
CA ASN A 240 0.76 11.78 8.81
C ASN A 240 -0.33 12.57 9.58
N VAL A 241 -1.47 11.96 9.80
CA VAL A 241 -2.52 12.51 10.68
C VAL A 241 -2.01 12.65 12.12
N ILE A 242 -1.33 11.62 12.64
CA ILE A 242 -0.73 11.66 13.97
C ILE A 242 0.32 12.77 14.08
N ASP A 243 1.24 12.82 13.10
CA ASP A 243 2.31 13.82 13.06
C ASP A 243 1.77 15.26 13.07
N LEU A 244 0.76 15.53 12.26
CA LEU A 244 0.14 16.85 12.15
C LEU A 244 -0.69 17.21 13.39
N LEU A 245 -1.51 16.29 13.90
CA LEU A 245 -2.35 16.54 15.06
C LEU A 245 -1.55 16.71 16.35
N LEU A 246 -0.47 15.95 16.52
CA LEU A 246 0.41 16.10 17.69
C LEU A 246 1.39 17.28 17.56
N GLY A 247 1.47 17.92 16.37
CA GLY A 247 2.41 19.02 16.12
C GLY A 247 3.87 18.55 16.00
N LEU A 248 4.11 17.27 15.67
CA LEU A 248 5.44 16.72 15.42
C LEU A 248 6.01 17.20 14.10
N CYS A 249 5.14 17.41 13.11
CA CYS A 249 5.46 17.97 11.82
C CYS A 249 4.45 19.04 11.43
N ARG A 250 4.87 19.95 10.55
CA ARG A 250 4.02 21.03 10.04
C ARG A 250 3.77 20.83 8.53
N ALA A 251 2.53 21.04 8.11
CA ALA A 251 2.15 20.89 6.70
C ALA A 251 2.80 21.95 5.78
N ASP A 252 3.23 23.09 6.32
CA ASP A 252 3.92 24.18 5.63
C ASP A 252 5.46 24.02 5.63
N ASP A 253 6.02 23.01 6.29
CA ASP A 253 7.43 22.68 6.17
C ASP A 253 7.71 22.16 4.75
N PRO A 254 8.70 22.73 4.02
CA PRO A 254 8.95 22.40 2.62
C PRO A 254 9.27 20.92 2.38
N TYR A 255 10.02 20.29 3.27
CA TYR A 255 10.35 18.87 3.15
C TYR A 255 9.14 17.98 3.44
N TYR A 256 8.43 18.26 4.53
CA TYR A 256 7.28 17.48 4.93
C TYR A 256 6.11 17.61 3.94
N SER A 257 5.88 18.82 3.40
CA SER A 257 4.87 19.06 2.37
C SER A 257 5.13 18.24 1.09
N GLN A 258 6.39 18.13 0.66
CA GLN A 258 6.76 17.30 -0.48
C GLN A 258 6.50 15.82 -0.22
N LEU A 259 6.82 15.33 0.99
CA LEU A 259 6.54 13.96 1.40
C LEU A 259 5.03 13.66 1.39
N LEU A 260 4.20 14.60 1.86
CA LEU A 260 2.74 14.47 1.80
C LEU A 260 2.23 14.38 0.36
N VAL A 261 2.72 15.23 -0.54
CA VAL A 261 2.36 15.21 -1.97
C VAL A 261 2.71 13.86 -2.60
N ASP A 262 3.90 13.33 -2.32
CA ASP A 262 4.36 12.06 -2.87
C ASP A 262 3.52 10.85 -2.41
N LYS A 263 2.92 10.94 -1.22
CA LYS A 263 2.06 9.88 -0.67
C LYS A 263 0.60 9.97 -1.09
N PHE A 264 0.13 11.17 -1.39
CA PHE A 264 -1.31 11.47 -1.50
C PHE A 264 -2.07 10.50 -2.42
N LEU A 265 -1.55 10.29 -3.64
CA LEU A 265 -2.23 9.42 -4.62
C LEU A 265 -2.09 7.92 -4.33
N PHE A 266 -1.24 7.52 -3.38
CA PHE A 266 -1.17 6.12 -2.91
C PHE A 266 -2.28 5.78 -1.91
N MET A 267 -2.92 6.80 -1.33
CA MET A 267 -4.01 6.65 -0.37
C MET A 267 -5.36 6.59 -1.08
N ARG A 268 -6.33 5.95 -0.46
CA ARG A 268 -7.72 6.00 -0.89
C ARG A 268 -8.28 7.43 -0.74
N PRO A 269 -9.27 7.84 -1.56
CA PRO A 269 -9.82 9.20 -1.52
C PRO A 269 -10.31 9.65 -0.15
N GLU A 270 -10.92 8.76 0.65
CA GLU A 270 -11.35 9.06 2.01
C GLU A 270 -10.18 9.43 2.92
N ASP A 271 -9.06 8.71 2.84
CA ASP A 271 -7.84 9.01 3.58
C ASP A 271 -7.20 10.34 3.10
N GLN A 272 -7.25 10.60 1.79
CA GLN A 272 -6.80 11.88 1.22
C GLN A 272 -7.58 13.05 1.80
N LEU A 273 -8.90 12.90 2.00
CA LEU A 273 -9.75 13.94 2.57
C LEU A 273 -9.40 14.20 4.04
N VAL A 274 -9.26 13.16 4.85
CA VAL A 274 -8.87 13.28 6.27
C VAL A 274 -7.51 13.96 6.40
N LEU A 275 -6.52 13.54 5.63
CA LEU A 275 -5.19 14.14 5.66
C LEU A 275 -5.21 15.60 5.25
N ARG A 276 -5.95 15.95 4.18
CA ARG A 276 -6.11 17.32 3.69
C ARG A 276 -6.76 18.23 4.74
N ASP A 277 -7.71 17.72 5.51
CA ASP A 277 -8.32 18.44 6.62
C ASP A 277 -7.29 18.70 7.73
N CYS A 278 -6.53 17.68 8.14
CA CYS A 278 -5.48 17.82 9.15
C CYS A 278 -4.37 18.81 8.74
N MET A 279 -4.01 18.87 7.46
CA MET A 279 -3.03 19.85 6.94
C MET A 279 -3.45 21.32 7.13
N ARG A 280 -4.73 21.60 7.28
CA ARG A 280 -5.30 22.96 7.41
C ARG A 280 -5.62 23.35 8.84
N ARG A 281 -5.52 22.41 9.77
CA ARG A 281 -5.86 22.63 11.18
C ARG A 281 -4.64 23.03 11.99
N LYS A 282 -4.91 23.69 13.12
CA LYS A 282 -3.94 23.78 14.23
C LYS A 282 -3.73 22.40 14.83
N SER A 283 -2.52 22.15 15.29
CA SER A 283 -2.24 20.94 16.07
C SER A 283 -2.92 20.95 17.44
N LEU A 284 -3.05 19.78 18.05
CA LEU A 284 -3.49 19.66 19.44
C LEU A 284 -2.47 20.29 20.38
N LEU A 285 -1.18 20.26 20.04
CA LEU A 285 -0.13 20.94 20.80
C LEU A 285 -0.34 22.46 20.80
N ASP A 286 -0.59 23.07 19.62
CA ASP A 286 -0.86 24.50 19.55
C ASP A 286 -2.09 24.89 20.35
N SER A 287 -3.17 24.10 20.24
CA SER A 287 -4.40 24.31 20.99
C SER A 287 -4.19 24.19 22.50
N PHE A 288 -3.36 23.26 22.94
CA PHE A 288 -2.99 23.10 24.36
C PHE A 288 -2.19 24.29 24.88
N LEU A 289 -1.19 24.76 24.12
CA LEU A 289 -0.37 25.93 24.48
C LEU A 289 -1.21 27.20 24.56
N GLU A 290 -2.14 27.40 23.63
CA GLU A 290 -3.09 28.53 23.66
C GLU A 290 -3.99 28.48 24.93
N SER A 291 -4.50 27.29 25.27
CA SER A 291 -5.31 27.09 26.46
C SER A 291 -4.55 27.44 27.76
N LEU A 292 -3.27 27.07 27.85
CA LEU A 292 -2.40 27.45 28.95
C LEU A 292 -2.15 28.96 29.00
N ALA A 293 -1.93 29.62 27.87
CA ALA A 293 -1.67 31.06 27.78
C ALA A 293 -2.89 31.91 28.19
N THR A 294 -4.10 31.41 27.96
CA THR A 294 -5.36 32.08 28.32
C THR A 294 -5.80 31.84 29.77
N GLY A 295 -5.00 31.12 30.58
CA GLY A 295 -5.26 30.89 32.00
C GLY A 295 -6.34 29.85 32.30
N GLY A 296 -6.64 28.99 31.35
CA GLY A 296 -7.55 27.85 31.57
C GLY A 296 -9.02 28.25 31.84
N GLU A 297 -9.43 29.44 31.41
CA GLU A 297 -10.85 29.79 31.39
C GLU A 297 -11.55 28.87 30.36
N THR A 298 -12.22 27.85 30.87
CA THR A 298 -13.16 26.99 30.12
C THR A 298 -14.43 27.80 29.88
N PRO A 299 -14.97 27.82 28.64
CA PRO A 299 -16.30 28.34 28.38
C PRO A 299 -17.39 27.53 29.06
#